data_991feddc66ffdd1db6c2ee02796f72bd
#
_entry.id   991feddc66ffdd1db6c2ee02796f72bd
#
_cell.length_a   1.000
_cell.length_b   1.000
_cell.length_c   1.000
_cell.angle_alpha   90.00
_cell.angle_beta   90.00
_cell.angle_gamma   90.00
#
_symmetry.space_group_name_H-M   'P 1'
#
loop_
_entity.id
_entity.type
_entity.pdbx_description
1 polymer ?
#
loop_
_entity_poly.entity_id
_entity_poly.type
_entity_poly.pdbx_seq_one_letter_code
_entity_poly.pdbx_strand_id
1 'polypeptide(L)'
;MTVKLKPITETSWLVLGDTDDSRIGLLTEILNEYTLMIKGEKKKFLNRKEVNKYFKEDVFNNVVELQVTEEVKKDYFINGYPVDFATPHEVLLKGNKLPLFSKKATSDVYYSAGHYCLNFPKNWMPAFCPKLSTLETYEYAGPFKTELEMRTNLTRLRKEKNSKK
;
A
#
# COMPACT_ATOMS: atom_id res chain seq x y z
N MET A 1 -11.39 -23.94 -23.65
CA MET A 1 -10.64 -22.70 -23.36
C MET A 1 -10.25 -22.83 -21.91
N THR A 2 -8.99 -23.07 -21.64
CA THR A 2 -8.46 -23.24 -20.30
C THR A 2 -8.29 -21.85 -19.69
N VAL A 3 -8.74 -21.67 -18.45
CA VAL A 3 -8.70 -20.39 -17.75
C VAL A 3 -8.17 -20.59 -16.34
N LYS A 4 -7.58 -19.54 -15.78
CA LYS A 4 -7.13 -19.49 -14.39
C LYS A 4 -7.96 -18.45 -13.63
N LEU A 5 -8.30 -18.73 -12.38
CA LEU A 5 -8.93 -17.77 -11.49
C LEU A 5 -7.89 -17.16 -10.57
N LYS A 6 -7.79 -15.83 -10.58
CA LYS A 6 -6.97 -15.09 -9.64
C LYS A 6 -7.88 -14.38 -8.64
N PRO A 7 -7.87 -14.75 -7.36
CA PRO A 7 -8.74 -14.13 -6.38
C PRO A 7 -8.41 -12.64 -6.21
N ILE A 8 -9.42 -11.80 -6.07
CA ILE A 8 -9.32 -10.38 -5.73
C ILE A 8 -9.81 -10.18 -4.30
N THR A 9 -10.92 -10.85 -3.98
CA THR A 9 -11.53 -10.90 -2.64
C THR A 9 -11.99 -12.32 -2.37
N GLU A 10 -12.54 -12.59 -1.20
CA GLU A 10 -13.11 -13.90 -0.85
C GLU A 10 -14.22 -14.35 -1.81
N THR A 11 -14.90 -13.39 -2.45
CA THR A 11 -16.06 -13.62 -3.30
C THR A 11 -15.89 -13.11 -4.73
N SER A 12 -14.65 -12.78 -5.14
CA SER A 12 -14.39 -12.20 -6.47
C SER A 12 -13.07 -12.67 -7.06
N TRP A 13 -13.07 -13.05 -8.32
CA TRP A 13 -11.90 -13.56 -9.05
C TRP A 13 -11.77 -12.91 -10.42
N LEU A 14 -10.53 -12.55 -10.78
CA LEU A 14 -10.18 -12.28 -12.18
C LEU A 14 -10.13 -13.60 -12.94
N VAL A 15 -10.73 -13.63 -14.12
CA VAL A 15 -10.62 -14.73 -15.06
C VAL A 15 -9.48 -14.38 -16.03
N LEU A 16 -8.44 -15.20 -16.04
CA LEU A 16 -7.24 -15.03 -16.85
C LEU A 16 -7.17 -16.10 -17.93
N GLY A 17 -6.61 -15.77 -19.09
CA GLY A 17 -6.25 -16.73 -20.12
C GLY A 17 -5.08 -17.61 -19.67
N ASP A 18 -5.05 -18.87 -20.14
CA ASP A 18 -4.05 -19.85 -19.71
C ASP A 18 -2.64 -19.55 -20.23
N THR A 19 -2.53 -18.96 -21.43
CA THR A 19 -1.25 -18.83 -22.14
C THR A 19 -0.51 -17.52 -21.92
N ASP A 20 -1.21 -16.45 -21.62
CA ASP A 20 -0.65 -15.09 -21.57
C ASP A 20 -1.06 -14.30 -20.33
N ASP A 21 -1.75 -14.96 -19.38
CA ASP A 21 -2.33 -14.35 -18.19
C ASP A 21 -3.18 -13.09 -18.50
N SER A 22 -3.64 -12.96 -19.74
CA SER A 22 -4.48 -11.84 -20.15
C SER A 22 -5.79 -11.84 -19.38
N ARG A 23 -6.19 -10.66 -18.95
CA ARG A 23 -7.47 -10.49 -18.24
C ARG A 23 -8.62 -10.62 -19.24
N ILE A 24 -9.41 -11.69 -19.14
CA ILE A 24 -10.57 -11.96 -20.00
C ILE A 24 -11.91 -11.67 -19.35
N GLY A 25 -11.97 -11.65 -18.00
CA GLY A 25 -13.22 -11.40 -17.31
C GLY A 25 -13.10 -11.24 -15.79
N LEU A 26 -14.27 -11.14 -15.17
CA LEU A 26 -14.44 -11.05 -13.72
C LEU A 26 -15.55 -12.01 -13.30
N LEU A 27 -15.28 -12.86 -12.31
CA LEU A 27 -16.25 -13.74 -11.66
C LEU A 27 -16.53 -13.22 -10.25
N THR A 28 -17.80 -13.07 -9.88
CA THR A 28 -18.22 -12.65 -8.53
C THR A 28 -19.25 -13.62 -7.97
N GLU A 29 -19.21 -13.86 -6.66
CA GLU A 29 -20.16 -14.68 -5.92
C GLU A 29 -20.98 -13.79 -4.98
N ILE A 30 -22.30 -13.92 -5.03
CA ILE A 30 -23.24 -13.23 -4.13
C ILE A 30 -24.31 -14.23 -3.74
N LEU A 31 -24.46 -14.55 -2.46
CA LEU A 31 -25.45 -15.50 -1.94
C LEU A 31 -25.43 -16.87 -2.65
N ASN A 32 -24.24 -17.40 -2.93
CA ASN A 32 -24.00 -18.65 -3.67
C ASN A 32 -24.38 -18.63 -5.16
N GLU A 33 -24.79 -17.49 -5.69
CA GLU A 33 -24.93 -17.26 -7.14
C GLU A 33 -23.67 -16.66 -7.72
N TYR A 34 -23.28 -17.09 -8.90
CA TYR A 34 -22.09 -16.61 -9.59
C TYR A 34 -22.47 -15.73 -10.77
N THR A 35 -21.80 -14.59 -10.87
CA THR A 35 -21.93 -13.69 -12.02
C THR A 35 -20.58 -13.56 -12.72
N LEU A 36 -20.53 -13.94 -13.98
CA LEU A 36 -19.37 -13.84 -14.85
C LEU A 36 -19.56 -12.68 -15.81
N MET A 37 -18.59 -11.79 -15.87
CA MET A 37 -18.50 -10.72 -16.87
C MET A 37 -17.31 -10.99 -17.79
N ILE A 38 -17.58 -11.28 -19.06
CA ILE A 38 -16.56 -11.47 -20.11
C ILE A 38 -16.90 -10.57 -21.28
N LYS A 39 -15.96 -9.77 -21.76
CA LYS A 39 -16.10 -8.89 -22.95
C LYS A 39 -17.38 -8.04 -22.95
N GLY A 40 -17.82 -7.60 -21.77
CA GLY A 40 -19.05 -6.80 -21.62
C GLY A 40 -20.35 -7.62 -21.52
N GLU A 41 -20.30 -8.92 -21.73
CA GLU A 41 -21.45 -9.83 -21.52
C GLU A 41 -21.50 -10.30 -20.06
N LYS A 42 -22.71 -10.34 -19.51
CA LYS A 42 -22.99 -10.82 -18.16
C LYS A 42 -23.70 -12.17 -18.20
N LYS A 43 -23.12 -13.19 -17.56
CA LYS A 43 -23.71 -14.52 -17.41
C LYS A 43 -23.89 -14.85 -15.92
N LYS A 44 -25.01 -15.42 -15.55
CA LYS A 44 -25.30 -15.86 -14.18
C LYS A 44 -25.30 -17.38 -14.11
N PHE A 45 -24.83 -17.91 -12.98
CA PHE A 45 -24.81 -19.34 -12.67
C PHE A 45 -25.27 -19.53 -11.24
N LEU A 46 -26.04 -20.58 -11.00
CA LEU A 46 -26.65 -20.88 -9.69
C LEU A 46 -25.64 -21.51 -8.71
N ASN A 47 -24.55 -22.07 -9.20
CA ASN A 47 -23.57 -22.75 -8.37
C ASN A 47 -22.22 -22.93 -9.11
N ARG A 48 -21.17 -23.35 -8.36
CA ARG A 48 -19.83 -23.64 -8.89
C ARG A 48 -19.80 -24.69 -10.00
N LYS A 49 -20.69 -25.69 -9.93
CA LYS A 49 -20.74 -26.76 -10.95
C LYS A 49 -21.14 -26.22 -12.33
N GLU A 50 -22.01 -25.24 -12.37
CA GLU A 50 -22.40 -24.59 -13.62
C GLU A 50 -21.29 -23.73 -14.20
N VAL A 51 -20.53 -23.03 -13.35
CA VAL A 51 -19.34 -22.29 -13.75
C VAL A 51 -18.31 -23.24 -14.35
N ASN A 52 -17.99 -24.34 -13.68
CA ASN A 52 -17.06 -25.36 -14.15
C ASN A 52 -17.54 -26.00 -15.48
N LYS A 53 -18.83 -26.26 -15.61
CA LYS A 53 -19.43 -26.78 -16.86
C LYS A 53 -19.28 -25.77 -18.02
N TYR A 54 -19.42 -24.48 -17.73
CA TYR A 54 -19.24 -23.43 -18.74
C TYR A 54 -17.81 -23.36 -19.28
N PHE A 55 -16.82 -23.45 -18.41
CA PHE A 55 -15.40 -23.47 -18.79
C PHE A 55 -14.91 -24.85 -19.22
N LYS A 56 -15.70 -25.91 -19.05
CA LYS A 56 -15.38 -27.33 -19.32
C LYS A 56 -14.20 -27.86 -18.50
N GLU A 57 -13.92 -27.25 -17.36
CA GLU A 57 -12.86 -27.61 -16.42
C GLU A 57 -13.19 -27.15 -15.00
N ASP A 58 -12.51 -27.70 -13.99
CA ASP A 58 -12.66 -27.24 -12.61
C ASP A 58 -11.80 -26.01 -12.36
N VAL A 59 -12.36 -24.84 -12.68
CA VAL A 59 -11.67 -23.54 -12.57
C VAL A 59 -11.36 -23.15 -11.14
N PHE A 60 -12.08 -23.70 -10.16
CA PHE A 60 -11.83 -23.41 -8.74
C PHE A 60 -10.65 -24.20 -8.18
N ASN A 61 -10.22 -25.31 -8.79
CA ASN A 61 -8.99 -26.01 -8.46
C ASN A 61 -7.76 -25.36 -9.13
N ASN A 62 -7.96 -24.59 -10.20
CA ASN A 62 -6.94 -23.81 -10.88
C ASN A 62 -6.91 -22.35 -10.35
N VAL A 63 -7.33 -22.13 -9.11
CA VAL A 63 -7.12 -20.86 -8.43
C VAL A 63 -5.62 -20.70 -8.27
N VAL A 64 -5.04 -19.75 -9.00
CA VAL A 64 -3.72 -19.25 -8.70
C VAL A 64 -3.87 -18.65 -7.31
N GLU A 65 -3.47 -19.40 -6.27
CA GLU A 65 -3.31 -18.83 -4.95
C GLU A 65 -2.54 -17.53 -5.19
N LEU A 66 -3.18 -16.40 -4.88
CA LEU A 66 -2.40 -15.29 -4.47
C LEU A 66 -1.51 -15.89 -3.37
N GLN A 67 -0.25 -16.19 -3.70
CA GLN A 67 0.75 -15.90 -2.74
C GLN A 67 0.56 -14.42 -2.47
N VAL A 68 -0.40 -14.12 -1.59
CA VAL A 68 -0.21 -13.06 -0.66
C VAL A 68 1.05 -13.51 0.07
N THR A 69 2.21 -13.23 -0.52
CA THR A 69 3.25 -12.70 0.30
C THR A 69 2.53 -11.51 0.94
N GLU A 70 1.83 -11.76 2.05
CA GLU A 70 1.99 -10.88 3.17
C GLU A 70 3.50 -10.83 3.31
N GLU A 71 4.15 -9.94 2.58
CA GLU A 71 5.19 -9.16 3.18
C GLU A 71 4.47 -8.66 4.43
N VAL A 72 4.60 -9.44 5.51
CA VAL A 72 4.49 -8.92 6.85
C VAL A 72 5.46 -7.76 6.75
N LYS A 73 4.91 -6.55 6.51
CA LYS A 73 5.67 -5.32 6.64
C LYS A 73 6.09 -5.39 8.09
N LYS A 74 7.26 -5.98 8.33
CA LYS A 74 7.92 -5.87 9.62
C LYS A 74 8.10 -4.37 9.73
N ASP A 75 7.18 -3.74 10.45
CA ASP A 75 7.30 -2.34 10.77
C ASP A 75 8.58 -2.22 11.58
N TYR A 76 9.61 -1.71 10.95
CA TYR A 76 10.85 -1.39 11.62
C TYR A 76 10.69 -0.04 12.30
N PHE A 77 11.20 0.07 13.51
CA PHE A 77 11.06 1.27 14.34
C PHE A 77 12.42 1.76 14.79
N ILE A 78 12.60 3.06 14.79
CA ILE A 78 13.70 3.76 15.46
C ILE A 78 13.10 4.65 16.54
N ASN A 79 13.45 4.42 17.80
CA ASN A 79 12.93 5.13 18.96
C ASN A 79 11.38 5.18 19.02
N GLY A 80 10.70 4.12 18.56
CA GLY A 80 9.25 4.01 18.52
C GLY A 80 8.58 4.72 17.34
N TYR A 81 9.33 5.19 16.35
CA TYR A 81 8.82 5.77 15.10
C TYR A 81 9.02 4.81 13.94
N PRO A 82 8.02 4.63 13.05
CA PRO A 82 8.10 3.70 11.94
C PRO A 82 9.13 4.14 10.90
N VAL A 83 9.73 3.18 10.20
CA VAL A 83 10.76 3.38 9.17
C VAL A 83 10.37 2.67 7.89
N ASP A 84 10.72 3.26 6.75
CA ASP A 84 10.48 2.72 5.40
C ASP A 84 11.55 1.71 4.94
N PHE A 85 12.45 1.28 5.81
CA PHE A 85 13.60 0.47 5.45
C PHE A 85 13.79 -0.73 6.39
N ALA A 86 14.11 -1.90 5.81
CA ALA A 86 14.15 -3.17 6.52
C ALA A 86 15.33 -3.34 7.51
N THR A 87 16.45 -2.65 7.27
CA THR A 87 17.66 -2.73 8.11
C THR A 87 18.21 -1.32 8.39
N PRO A 88 17.46 -0.49 9.14
CA PRO A 88 17.91 0.87 9.44
C PRO A 88 19.09 0.83 10.42
N HIS A 89 20.10 1.61 10.14
CA HIS A 89 21.22 1.86 11.06
C HIS A 89 20.89 3.13 11.84
N GLU A 90 20.65 2.97 13.15
CA GLU A 90 20.40 4.12 14.03
C GLU A 90 21.62 5.06 14.07
N VAL A 91 21.35 6.35 14.00
CA VAL A 91 22.37 7.39 14.02
C VAL A 91 22.07 8.38 15.12
N LEU A 92 23.02 8.59 16.00
CA LEU A 92 22.95 9.59 17.08
C LEU A 92 23.85 10.77 16.71
N LEU A 93 23.26 11.89 16.30
CA LEU A 93 23.99 13.13 16.10
C LEU A 93 23.90 13.99 17.36
N LYS A 94 25.05 14.47 17.84
CA LYS A 94 25.15 15.32 19.02
C LYS A 94 24.31 16.59 18.84
N GLY A 95 23.37 16.83 19.77
CA GLY A 95 22.49 18.00 19.72
C GLY A 95 21.23 17.83 18.88
N ASN A 96 21.06 16.72 18.16
CA ASN A 96 19.85 16.42 17.41
C ASN A 96 18.98 15.41 18.20
N LYS A 97 17.71 15.75 18.39
CA LYS A 97 16.73 14.92 19.12
C LYS A 97 15.86 14.07 18.19
N LEU A 98 16.04 14.17 16.88
CA LEU A 98 15.26 13.42 15.93
C LEU A 98 15.69 11.94 15.88
N PRO A 99 14.77 11.00 15.63
CA PRO A 99 15.08 9.58 15.48
C PRO A 99 15.76 9.32 14.12
N LEU A 100 17.06 9.56 14.03
CA LEU A 100 17.81 9.48 12.78
C LEU A 100 18.27 8.05 12.47
N PHE A 101 18.31 7.74 11.19
CA PHE A 101 18.88 6.50 10.68
C PHE A 101 19.53 6.70 9.31
N SER A 102 20.41 5.78 8.94
CA SER A 102 20.94 5.67 7.59
C SER A 102 20.53 4.34 6.96
N LYS A 103 20.44 4.29 5.64
CA LYS A 103 20.13 3.05 4.89
C LYS A 103 21.34 2.14 4.69
N LYS A 104 22.54 2.67 4.95
CA LYS A 104 23.81 1.91 4.92
C LYS A 104 24.70 2.40 6.07
N ALA A 105 25.44 1.50 6.69
CA ALA A 105 26.32 1.82 7.82
C ALA A 105 27.39 2.90 7.50
N THR A 106 27.80 3.00 6.25
CA THR A 106 28.83 3.93 5.76
C THR A 106 28.26 5.15 5.02
N SER A 107 26.94 5.39 5.13
CA SER A 107 26.29 6.48 4.39
C SER A 107 26.27 7.76 5.22
N ASP A 108 26.67 8.88 4.62
CA ASP A 108 26.53 10.22 5.18
C ASP A 108 25.14 10.83 4.95
N VAL A 109 24.20 10.06 4.33
CA VAL A 109 22.83 10.49 4.11
C VAL A 109 21.96 9.95 5.24
N TYR A 110 21.43 10.86 6.05
CA TYR A 110 20.58 10.56 7.18
C TYR A 110 19.12 10.83 6.87
N TYR A 111 18.26 9.99 7.41
CA TYR A 111 16.80 10.09 7.34
C TYR A 111 16.24 10.16 8.76
N SER A 112 15.09 10.79 8.92
CA SER A 112 14.40 10.81 10.21
C SER A 112 13.20 9.89 10.19
N ALA A 113 13.12 8.96 11.14
CA ALA A 113 12.01 8.00 11.25
C ALA A 113 10.70 8.70 11.61
N GLY A 114 9.59 8.14 11.14
CA GLY A 114 8.24 8.63 11.39
C GLY A 114 7.64 9.46 10.26
N HIS A 115 6.45 9.96 10.52
CA HIS A 115 5.68 10.78 9.59
C HIS A 115 5.88 12.27 9.91
N TYR A 116 5.91 13.10 8.89
CA TYR A 116 6.15 14.55 9.00
C TYR A 116 5.20 15.35 8.12
N CYS A 117 4.97 16.61 8.51
CA CYS A 117 4.40 17.63 7.64
C CYS A 117 5.51 18.62 7.30
N LEU A 118 5.76 18.88 6.03
CA LEU A 118 6.78 19.81 5.53
C LEU A 118 6.14 21.06 4.94
N ASN A 119 6.59 22.23 5.34
CA ASN A 119 6.08 23.51 4.84
C ASN A 119 6.84 23.94 3.59
N PHE A 120 6.40 23.47 2.43
CA PHE A 120 6.91 24.00 1.16
C PHE A 120 6.31 25.36 0.81
N PRO A 121 6.92 26.15 -0.09
CA PRO A 121 6.45 27.49 -0.41
C PRO A 121 4.97 27.57 -0.78
N LYS A 122 4.46 26.59 -1.52
CA LYS A 122 3.05 26.56 -1.94
C LYS A 122 2.12 26.06 -0.84
N ASN A 123 2.48 24.97 -0.16
CA ASN A 123 1.60 24.34 0.84
C ASN A 123 2.35 23.38 1.76
N TRP A 124 1.69 22.98 2.85
CA TRP A 124 2.11 21.88 3.68
C TRP A 124 1.91 20.54 2.97
N MET A 125 2.93 19.68 2.98
CA MET A 125 2.93 18.38 2.33
C MET A 125 3.29 17.28 3.33
N PRO A 126 2.68 16.08 3.20
CA PRO A 126 3.06 14.94 4.01
C PRO A 126 4.40 14.37 3.55
N ALA A 127 5.19 13.86 4.48
CA ALA A 127 6.42 13.11 4.19
C ALA A 127 6.56 11.93 5.16
N PHE A 128 7.10 10.82 4.68
CA PHE A 128 7.46 9.67 5.47
C PHE A 128 8.97 9.44 5.38
N CYS A 129 9.63 9.34 6.51
CA CYS A 129 11.08 9.21 6.62
C CYS A 129 11.86 10.22 5.76
N PRO A 130 11.64 11.56 5.92
CA PRO A 130 12.33 12.56 5.13
C PRO A 130 13.84 12.56 5.41
N LYS A 131 14.63 13.04 4.44
CA LYS A 131 16.05 13.28 4.65
C LYS A 131 16.27 14.38 5.69
N LEU A 132 17.32 14.26 6.50
CA LEU A 132 17.68 15.27 7.48
C LEU A 132 17.90 16.64 6.82
N SER A 133 18.56 16.69 5.67
CA SER A 133 18.77 17.93 4.91
C SER A 133 17.46 18.63 4.50
N THR A 134 16.40 17.88 4.27
CA THR A 134 15.06 18.43 3.99
C THR A 134 14.45 19.07 5.23
N LEU A 135 14.62 18.44 6.40
CA LEU A 135 14.15 18.98 7.69
C LEU A 135 14.94 20.22 8.14
N GLU A 136 16.21 20.32 7.74
CA GLU A 136 17.05 21.50 8.00
C GLU A 136 16.71 22.66 7.06
N THR A 137 16.19 22.35 5.86
CA THR A 137 15.88 23.38 4.84
C THR A 137 14.47 23.94 4.99
N TYR A 138 13.50 23.12 5.39
CA TYR A 138 12.10 23.49 5.45
C TYR A 138 11.55 23.39 6.88
N GLU A 139 10.64 24.29 7.22
CA GLU A 139 9.88 24.18 8.45
C GLU A 139 9.07 22.87 8.44
N TYR A 140 9.04 22.18 9.57
CA TYR A 140 8.34 20.90 9.68
C TYR A 140 7.59 20.76 11.00
N ALA A 141 6.61 19.84 11.00
CA ALA A 141 5.95 19.31 12.19
C ALA A 141 6.10 17.79 12.21
N GLY A 142 6.39 17.22 13.37
CA GLY A 142 6.70 15.80 13.61
C GLY A 142 7.94 15.62 14.45
N PRO A 143 8.41 14.38 14.64
CA PRO A 143 7.89 13.12 14.07
C PRO A 143 6.54 12.70 14.68
N PHE A 144 5.67 12.12 13.86
CA PHE A 144 4.44 11.46 14.30
C PHE A 144 4.61 9.94 14.18
N LYS A 145 4.01 9.20 15.11
CA LYS A 145 4.09 7.74 15.14
C LYS A 145 3.18 7.08 14.11
N THR A 146 2.08 7.74 13.77
CA THR A 146 1.09 7.22 12.83
C THR A 146 0.80 8.20 11.70
N GLU A 147 0.39 7.64 10.56
CA GLU A 147 -0.06 8.44 9.43
C GLU A 147 -1.31 9.26 9.77
N LEU A 148 -2.19 8.72 10.62
CA LEU A 148 -3.41 9.41 11.05
C LEU A 148 -3.10 10.68 11.86
N GLU A 149 -2.15 10.62 12.80
CA GLU A 149 -1.69 11.78 13.56
C GLU A 149 -1.12 12.86 12.61
N MET A 150 -0.29 12.43 11.67
CA MET A 150 0.28 13.33 10.67
C MET A 150 -0.80 14.00 9.83
N ARG A 151 -1.78 13.23 9.29
CA ARG A 151 -2.88 13.76 8.46
C ARG A 151 -3.76 14.74 9.22
N THR A 152 -4.05 14.48 10.49
CA THR A 152 -4.80 15.38 11.36
C THR A 152 -4.08 16.72 11.53
N ASN A 153 -2.79 16.69 11.83
CA ASN A 153 -1.96 17.88 11.95
C ASN A 153 -1.81 18.62 10.61
N LEU A 154 -1.63 17.88 9.50
CA LEU A 154 -1.54 18.45 8.16
C LEU A 154 -2.78 19.27 7.79
N THR A 155 -3.97 18.77 8.11
CA THR A 155 -5.23 19.48 7.88
C THR A 155 -5.29 20.77 8.67
N ARG A 156 -4.90 20.76 9.94
CA ARG A 156 -4.82 21.94 10.79
C ARG A 156 -3.83 22.97 10.24
N LEU A 157 -2.61 22.56 9.94
CA LEU A 157 -1.56 23.45 9.42
C LEU A 157 -1.94 24.11 8.07
N ARG A 158 -2.62 23.39 7.19
CA ARG A 158 -3.13 23.93 5.94
C ARG A 158 -4.20 24.98 6.16
N LYS A 159 -5.11 24.77 7.10
CA LYS A 159 -6.14 25.75 7.48
C LYS A 159 -5.51 27.03 8.05
N GLU A 160 -4.55 26.90 8.97
CA GLU A 160 -3.83 28.03 9.56
C GLU A 160 -3.06 28.86 8.52
N LYS A 161 -2.41 28.19 7.56
CA LYS A 161 -1.70 28.88 6.47
C LYS A 161 -2.63 29.64 5.54
N ASN A 162 -3.81 29.07 5.24
CA ASN A 162 -4.81 29.73 4.38
C ASN A 162 -5.51 30.89 5.08
N SER A 163 -5.63 30.87 6.41
CA SER A 163 -6.23 31.96 7.20
C SER A 163 -5.30 33.19 7.36
N LYS A 164 -4.00 33.03 7.05
CA LYS A 164 -3.00 34.12 7.14
C LYS A 164 -2.72 34.79 5.78
N LYS A 165 -3.41 34.38 4.73
CA LYS A 165 -3.41 35.05 3.41
C LYS A 165 -4.60 36.00 3.28
#